data_27d5f8d3275b153f1928482f7a1e5d13
#
_entry.id   27d5f8d3275b153f1928482f7a1e5d13
#
_cell.length_a   1.000
_cell.length_b   1.000
_cell.length_c   1.000
_cell.angle_alpha   90.00
_cell.angle_beta   90.00
_cell.angle_gamma   90.00
#
_symmetry.space_group_name_H-M   'P 1'
#
loop_
_entity.id
_entity.type
_entity.pdbx_description
1 polymer ?
#
loop_
_entity_poly.entity_id
_entity_poly.type
_entity_poly.pdbx_seq_one_letter_code
_entity_poly.pdbx_strand_id
1 'polypeptide(L)'
;TQNKQELWPNPNPPMLDASKTSKPKVEHSKAPAVPENLFNKSLKNALGLSGGLLSVLGLGFACTNPAILTMASIFSLSVITGYFSVWGVAPALHTPLMSITNAISGITAVGGLLVMGGGYLPSTFPQALASIAVLISSVNIAGGFVVTKRMLDMFKRKTDPEEHNYLYGIPAVLSMATIGAAYYTGTLSVYQMGYLAASLCCIGGITGLASQATSRIGNSLGLIGVSTGVLTALASL
;
A
#
# COMPACT_ATOMS: atom_id res chain seq x y z
N THR A 1 20.83 -17.91 51.06
CA THR A 1 21.19 -16.92 50.00
C THR A 1 20.05 -16.88 49.03
N GLN A 2 19.08 -15.96 49.27
CA GLN A 2 17.98 -15.71 48.34
C GLN A 2 18.51 -14.93 47.14
N ASN A 3 18.43 -15.53 45.94
CA ASN A 3 18.63 -14.87 44.68
C ASN A 3 17.50 -13.86 44.49
N LYS A 4 17.73 -12.56 44.78
CA LYS A 4 16.81 -11.49 44.41
C LYS A 4 16.85 -11.38 42.88
N GLN A 5 15.80 -11.86 42.21
CA GLN A 5 15.58 -11.55 40.81
C GLN A 5 15.45 -10.03 40.68
N GLU A 6 16.35 -9.42 39.90
CA GLU A 6 16.23 -8.00 39.56
C GLU A 6 14.94 -7.78 38.79
N LEU A 7 14.04 -7.00 39.39
CA LEU A 7 12.78 -6.59 38.74
C LEU A 7 13.12 -5.59 37.62
N TRP A 8 12.72 -5.89 36.44
CA TRP A 8 12.79 -4.96 35.31
C TRP A 8 11.43 -4.29 35.08
N PRO A 9 11.35 -2.94 34.97
CA PRO A 9 12.44 -1.96 35.15
C PRO A 9 12.84 -1.79 36.61
N ASN A 10 14.13 -1.56 36.85
CA ASN A 10 14.68 -1.33 38.19
C ASN A 10 13.96 -0.12 38.84
N PRO A 11 13.28 -0.30 39.97
CA PRO A 11 12.55 0.80 40.66
C PRO A 11 13.45 1.92 41.16
N ASN A 12 14.74 1.66 41.32
CA ASN A 12 15.74 2.65 41.64
C ASN A 12 16.82 2.67 40.54
N PRO A 13 16.63 3.41 39.44
CA PRO A 13 17.69 3.58 38.48
C PRO A 13 18.91 4.18 39.19
N PRO A 14 20.15 3.70 38.90
CA PRO A 14 21.34 4.27 39.51
C PRO A 14 21.35 5.77 39.23
N MET A 15 21.51 6.57 40.32
CA MET A 15 21.69 8.01 40.16
C MET A 15 22.90 8.23 39.24
N LEU A 16 22.65 8.84 38.10
CA LEU A 16 23.69 9.27 37.18
C LEU A 16 24.57 10.25 37.95
N ASP A 17 25.78 9.81 38.28
CA ASP A 17 26.80 10.66 38.85
C ASP A 17 27.02 11.85 37.92
N ALA A 18 26.59 13.03 38.35
CA ALA A 18 26.73 14.27 37.60
C ALA A 18 28.20 14.61 37.29
N SER A 19 29.16 13.89 37.91
CA SER A 19 30.61 14.06 37.67
C SER A 19 31.12 13.36 36.39
N LYS A 20 30.29 12.49 35.78
CA LYS A 20 30.62 11.83 34.50
C LYS A 20 29.86 12.46 33.33
N THR A 21 29.61 13.74 33.39
CA THR A 21 29.21 14.48 32.18
C THR A 21 30.40 14.36 31.20
N SER A 22 30.28 13.39 30.30
CA SER A 22 31.21 13.30 29.18
C SER A 22 31.26 14.69 28.55
N LYS A 23 32.47 15.23 28.46
CA LYS A 23 32.75 16.47 27.71
C LYS A 23 31.92 16.40 26.42
N PRO A 24 31.21 17.46 26.05
CA PRO A 24 30.46 17.49 24.82
C PRO A 24 31.41 17.01 23.72
N LYS A 25 31.06 15.92 23.04
CA LYS A 25 31.77 15.44 21.88
C LYS A 25 31.82 16.64 20.94
N VAL A 26 33.02 17.23 20.85
CA VAL A 26 33.24 18.31 19.89
C VAL A 26 32.90 17.71 18.57
N GLU A 27 31.69 18.04 18.10
CA GLU A 27 31.32 17.82 16.73
C GLU A 27 32.40 18.51 15.95
N HIS A 28 33.27 17.74 15.31
CA HIS A 28 34.21 18.31 14.36
C HIS A 28 33.36 19.14 13.42
N SER A 29 33.37 20.45 13.66
CA SER A 29 32.86 21.43 12.73
C SER A 29 33.37 20.99 11.36
N LYS A 30 32.48 20.46 10.52
CA LYS A 30 32.81 20.25 9.13
C LYS A 30 33.45 21.54 8.67
N ALA A 31 34.71 21.44 8.20
CA ALA A 31 35.39 22.59 7.61
C ALA A 31 34.41 23.36 6.75
N PRO A 32 34.38 24.71 6.84
CA PRO A 32 33.42 25.49 6.10
C PRO A 32 33.49 25.04 4.66
N ALA A 33 32.37 24.48 4.17
CA ALA A 33 32.28 24.04 2.78
C ALA A 33 32.66 25.27 1.94
N VAL A 34 33.64 25.09 1.08
CA VAL A 34 34.03 26.10 0.08
C VAL A 34 32.74 26.67 -0.47
N PRO A 35 32.50 28.00 -0.48
CA PRO A 35 31.24 28.54 -0.89
C PRO A 35 30.95 28.06 -2.30
N GLU A 36 30.06 27.08 -2.43
CA GLU A 36 29.56 26.64 -3.73
C GLU A 36 29.00 27.88 -4.40
N ASN A 37 29.54 28.24 -5.56
CA ASN A 37 29.03 29.34 -6.34
C ASN A 37 27.53 29.10 -6.53
N LEU A 38 26.70 29.87 -5.80
CA LEU A 38 25.24 29.77 -5.85
C LEU A 38 24.73 29.79 -7.30
N PHE A 39 25.39 30.54 -8.16
CA PHE A 39 25.11 30.60 -9.58
C PHE A 39 25.28 29.22 -10.25
N ASN A 40 26.40 28.55 -10.04
CA ASN A 40 26.65 27.25 -10.64
C ASN A 40 25.69 26.17 -10.12
N LYS A 41 25.29 26.25 -8.86
CA LYS A 41 24.27 25.36 -8.28
C LYS A 41 22.90 25.60 -8.90
N SER A 42 22.50 26.87 -9.01
CA SER A 42 21.24 27.24 -9.65
C SER A 42 21.22 26.88 -11.12
N LEU A 43 22.34 27.09 -11.82
CA LEU A 43 22.50 26.72 -13.23
C LEU A 43 22.37 25.20 -13.43
N LYS A 44 23.06 24.38 -12.61
CA LYS A 44 22.94 22.92 -12.68
C LYS A 44 21.48 22.47 -12.41
N ASN A 45 20.83 23.06 -11.42
CA ASN A 45 19.44 22.74 -11.11
C ASN A 45 18.50 23.13 -12.26
N ALA A 46 18.71 24.33 -12.85
CA ALA A 46 17.91 24.77 -13.99
C ALA A 46 18.12 23.91 -15.22
N LEU A 47 19.36 23.54 -15.52
CA LEU A 47 19.67 22.62 -16.63
C LEU A 47 19.08 21.22 -16.40
N GLY A 48 19.17 20.69 -15.18
CA GLY A 48 18.56 19.43 -14.80
C GLY A 48 17.03 19.43 -14.94
N LEU A 49 16.39 20.49 -14.46
CA LEU A 49 14.94 20.67 -14.61
C LEU A 49 14.52 20.82 -16.08
N SER A 50 15.26 21.65 -16.84
CA SER A 50 15.00 21.82 -18.28
C SER A 50 15.20 20.54 -19.07
N GLY A 51 16.26 19.76 -18.77
CA GLY A 51 16.50 18.44 -19.37
C GLY A 51 15.39 17.45 -19.05
N GLY A 52 14.93 17.43 -17.79
CA GLY A 52 13.80 16.61 -17.36
C GLY A 52 12.49 16.96 -18.07
N LEU A 53 12.18 18.25 -18.16
CA LEU A 53 10.97 18.73 -18.87
C LEU A 53 11.04 18.42 -20.36
N LEU A 54 12.18 18.65 -20.99
CA LEU A 54 12.37 18.34 -22.41
C LEU A 54 12.30 16.85 -22.71
N SER A 55 12.78 16.00 -21.81
CA SER A 55 12.66 14.54 -21.98
C SER A 55 11.20 14.07 -21.90
N VAL A 56 10.43 14.59 -20.94
CA VAL A 56 8.99 14.27 -20.80
C VAL A 56 8.20 14.75 -21.99
N LEU A 57 8.43 16.00 -22.44
CA LEU A 57 7.76 16.56 -23.63
C LEU A 57 8.21 15.86 -24.91
N GLY A 58 9.50 15.49 -25.01
CA GLY A 58 10.07 14.75 -26.14
C GLY A 58 9.46 13.35 -26.31
N LEU A 59 9.06 12.69 -25.22
CA LEU A 59 8.30 11.44 -25.29
C LEU A 59 6.97 11.61 -26.04
N GLY A 60 6.34 12.79 -25.92
CA GLY A 60 5.12 13.12 -26.67
C GLY A 60 5.31 13.16 -28.19
N PHE A 61 6.51 13.55 -28.65
CA PHE A 61 6.84 13.53 -30.08
C PHE A 61 7.34 12.15 -30.56
N ALA A 62 7.96 11.39 -29.67
CA ALA A 62 8.51 10.07 -30.02
C ALA A 62 7.45 8.96 -30.06
N CYS A 63 6.41 9.07 -29.22
CA CYS A 63 5.34 8.07 -29.13
C CYS A 63 4.17 8.44 -30.04
N THR A 64 3.95 7.66 -31.07
CA THR A 64 2.85 7.83 -32.03
C THR A 64 1.48 7.36 -31.46
N ASN A 65 1.50 6.51 -30.42
CA ASN A 65 0.28 5.98 -29.83
C ASN A 65 -0.11 6.73 -28.56
N PRO A 66 -1.19 7.53 -28.55
CA PRO A 66 -1.62 8.32 -27.39
C PRO A 66 -2.01 7.47 -26.19
N ALA A 67 -2.46 6.21 -26.39
CA ALA A 67 -2.82 5.31 -25.30
C ALA A 67 -1.61 4.96 -24.42
N ILE A 68 -0.43 4.76 -25.00
CA ILE A 68 0.81 4.46 -24.26
C ILE A 68 1.20 5.66 -23.40
N LEU A 69 1.09 6.89 -23.91
CA LEU A 69 1.38 8.10 -23.15
C LEU A 69 0.43 8.30 -21.99
N THR A 70 -0.86 8.02 -22.21
CA THR A 70 -1.87 8.09 -21.14
C THR A 70 -1.58 7.07 -20.05
N MET A 71 -1.28 5.83 -20.40
CA MET A 71 -0.93 4.78 -19.44
C MET A 71 0.36 5.13 -18.67
N ALA A 72 1.39 5.64 -19.37
CA ALA A 72 2.64 6.06 -18.72
C ALA A 72 2.42 7.24 -17.76
N SER A 73 1.58 8.19 -18.12
CA SER A 73 1.22 9.34 -17.26
C SER A 73 0.50 8.90 -15.99
N ILE A 74 -0.51 8.05 -16.13
CA ILE A 74 -1.28 7.50 -15.01
C ILE A 74 -0.35 6.69 -14.10
N PHE A 75 0.49 5.84 -14.67
CA PHE A 75 1.47 5.05 -13.93
C PHE A 75 2.43 5.93 -13.14
N SER A 76 3.01 6.95 -13.78
CA SER A 76 3.97 7.87 -13.13
C SER A 76 3.32 8.64 -11.99
N LEU A 77 2.11 9.18 -12.20
CA LEU A 77 1.36 9.86 -11.14
C LEU A 77 1.01 8.93 -9.99
N SER A 78 0.63 7.68 -10.29
CA SER A 78 0.34 6.66 -9.26
C SER A 78 1.56 6.32 -8.43
N VAL A 79 2.75 6.20 -9.05
CA VAL A 79 4.02 5.97 -8.35
C VAL A 79 4.35 7.12 -7.39
N ILE A 80 4.22 8.37 -7.86
CA ILE A 80 4.48 9.56 -7.03
C ILE A 80 3.50 9.62 -5.86
N THR A 81 2.21 9.44 -6.13
CA THR A 81 1.16 9.45 -5.10
C THR A 81 1.38 8.33 -4.08
N GLY A 82 1.70 7.12 -4.53
CA GLY A 82 2.01 5.99 -3.67
C GLY A 82 3.22 6.23 -2.77
N TYR A 83 4.28 6.80 -3.32
CA TYR A 83 5.48 7.15 -2.57
C TYR A 83 5.16 8.13 -1.42
N PHE A 84 4.47 9.23 -1.71
CA PHE A 84 4.11 10.20 -0.68
C PHE A 84 3.13 9.64 0.36
N SER A 85 2.21 8.77 -0.05
CA SER A 85 1.27 8.11 0.86
C SER A 85 2.00 7.22 1.87
N VAL A 86 2.99 6.45 1.42
CA VAL A 86 3.76 5.55 2.29
C VAL A 86 4.74 6.31 3.18
N TRP A 87 5.30 7.43 2.70
CA TRP A 87 6.27 8.23 3.46
C TRP A 87 5.72 8.77 4.79
N GLY A 88 4.42 9.06 4.85
CA GLY A 88 3.74 9.57 6.07
C GLY A 88 3.40 8.50 7.10
N VAL A 89 3.65 7.21 6.82
CA VAL A 89 3.26 6.11 7.71
C VAL A 89 4.25 5.94 8.86
N ALA A 90 3.74 5.69 10.06
CA ALA A 90 4.56 5.42 11.24
C ALA A 90 5.50 4.22 11.00
N PRO A 91 6.80 4.30 11.38
CA PRO A 91 7.78 3.25 11.12
C PRO A 91 7.37 1.85 11.62
N ALA A 92 6.66 1.78 12.75
CA ALA A 92 6.16 0.52 13.32
C ALA A 92 5.13 -0.19 12.42
N LEU A 93 4.47 0.55 11.52
CA LEU A 93 3.44 0.04 10.63
C LEU A 93 3.93 -0.21 9.20
N HIS A 94 5.21 0.07 8.90
CA HIS A 94 5.76 -0.18 7.56
C HIS A 94 5.63 -1.66 7.15
N THR A 95 5.87 -2.60 8.06
CA THR A 95 5.78 -4.03 7.75
C THR A 95 4.34 -4.50 7.51
N PRO A 96 3.34 -4.16 8.35
CA PRO A 96 1.94 -4.42 8.05
C PRO A 96 1.46 -3.76 6.75
N LEU A 97 1.87 -2.51 6.51
CA LEU A 97 1.53 -1.81 5.27
C LEU A 97 2.10 -2.53 4.04
N MET A 98 3.37 -2.95 4.08
CA MET A 98 3.99 -3.68 2.99
C MET A 98 3.28 -5.01 2.71
N SER A 99 2.81 -5.70 3.74
CA SER A 99 2.03 -6.94 3.57
C SER A 99 0.68 -6.69 2.90
N ILE A 100 -0.04 -5.62 3.29
CA ILE A 100 -1.34 -5.31 2.67
C ILE A 100 -1.19 -4.76 1.25
N THR A 101 -0.11 -4.04 0.95
CA THR A 101 0.15 -3.60 -0.43
C THR A 101 0.39 -4.78 -1.36
N ASN A 102 0.95 -5.88 -0.87
CA ASN A 102 1.00 -7.13 -1.63
C ASN A 102 -0.40 -7.69 -1.90
N ALA A 103 -1.33 -7.57 -0.95
CA ALA A 103 -2.72 -7.98 -1.15
C ALA A 103 -3.46 -7.08 -2.16
N ILE A 104 -3.15 -5.78 -2.19
CA ILE A 104 -3.67 -4.84 -3.19
C ILE A 104 -3.15 -5.16 -4.61
N SER A 105 -2.14 -6.03 -4.75
CA SER A 105 -1.79 -6.66 -6.04
C SER A 105 -2.96 -7.41 -6.69
N GLY A 106 -4.10 -7.47 -6.02
CA GLY A 106 -5.41 -7.80 -6.57
C GLY A 106 -5.80 -7.00 -7.82
N ILE A 107 -5.26 -5.79 -8.00
CA ILE A 107 -5.39 -5.05 -9.26
C ILE A 107 -4.80 -5.87 -10.44
N THR A 108 -3.68 -6.55 -10.21
CA THR A 108 -3.09 -7.47 -11.21
C THR A 108 -4.01 -8.68 -11.46
N ALA A 109 -4.65 -9.20 -10.42
CA ALA A 109 -5.63 -10.27 -10.56
C ALA A 109 -6.85 -9.83 -11.40
N VAL A 110 -7.39 -8.64 -11.13
CA VAL A 110 -8.49 -8.05 -11.90
C VAL A 110 -8.08 -7.85 -13.38
N GLY A 111 -6.92 -7.26 -13.62
CA GLY A 111 -6.38 -7.10 -14.98
C GLY A 111 -6.19 -8.43 -15.70
N GLY A 112 -5.68 -9.44 -15.00
CA GLY A 112 -5.52 -10.79 -15.54
C GLY A 112 -6.85 -11.44 -15.89
N LEU A 113 -7.88 -11.32 -15.03
CA LEU A 113 -9.23 -11.81 -15.29
C LEU A 113 -9.83 -11.17 -16.55
N LEU A 114 -9.71 -9.85 -16.69
CA LEU A 114 -10.21 -9.14 -17.88
C LEU A 114 -9.51 -9.60 -19.16
N VAL A 115 -8.21 -9.89 -19.12
CA VAL A 115 -7.47 -10.44 -20.27
C VAL A 115 -7.87 -11.88 -20.59
N MET A 116 -8.27 -12.67 -19.58
CA MET A 116 -8.78 -14.03 -19.79
C MET A 116 -10.14 -14.05 -20.49
N GLY A 117 -10.98 -13.02 -20.28
CA GLY A 117 -12.22 -12.83 -21.04
C GLY A 117 -13.30 -13.91 -20.80
N GLY A 118 -13.40 -14.46 -19.59
CA GLY A 118 -14.50 -15.37 -19.18
C GLY A 118 -14.44 -16.79 -19.75
N GLY A 119 -13.39 -17.17 -20.48
CA GLY A 119 -13.19 -18.53 -20.99
C GLY A 119 -12.71 -19.49 -19.88
N TYR A 120 -13.18 -20.76 -19.91
CA TYR A 120 -12.75 -21.79 -18.96
C TYR A 120 -11.28 -22.21 -19.14
N LEU A 121 -10.74 -22.13 -20.34
CA LEU A 121 -9.37 -22.50 -20.67
C LEU A 121 -8.71 -21.41 -21.53
N PRO A 122 -7.45 -21.08 -21.27
CA PRO A 122 -6.71 -20.13 -22.08
C PRO A 122 -6.47 -20.73 -23.48
N SER A 123 -6.93 -20.06 -24.51
CA SER A 123 -6.77 -20.45 -25.92
C SER A 123 -5.62 -19.72 -26.60
N THR A 124 -5.17 -18.59 -26.04
CA THR A 124 -4.09 -17.75 -26.58
C THR A 124 -2.96 -17.60 -25.57
N PHE A 125 -1.76 -17.29 -26.08
CA PHE A 125 -0.58 -17.06 -25.21
C PHE A 125 -0.78 -15.93 -24.18
N PRO A 126 -1.39 -14.77 -24.51
CA PRO A 126 -1.73 -13.75 -23.51
C PRO A 126 -2.68 -14.25 -22.42
N GLN A 127 -3.68 -15.06 -22.76
CA GLN A 127 -4.60 -15.65 -21.77
C GLN A 127 -3.91 -16.64 -20.85
N ALA A 128 -2.95 -17.42 -21.35
CA ALA A 128 -2.14 -18.31 -20.53
C ALA A 128 -1.29 -17.53 -19.52
N LEU A 129 -0.64 -16.45 -19.95
CA LEU A 129 0.11 -15.57 -19.05
C LEU A 129 -0.82 -14.89 -18.03
N ALA A 130 -2.00 -14.45 -18.44
CA ALA A 130 -2.98 -13.85 -17.57
C ALA A 130 -3.47 -14.82 -16.48
N SER A 131 -3.71 -16.09 -16.81
CA SER A 131 -4.10 -17.11 -15.84
C SER A 131 -3.02 -17.35 -14.79
N ILE A 132 -1.75 -17.39 -15.19
CA ILE A 132 -0.62 -17.50 -14.27
C ILE A 132 -0.53 -16.25 -13.37
N ALA A 133 -0.72 -15.06 -13.94
CA ALA A 133 -0.71 -13.81 -13.19
C ALA A 133 -1.83 -13.77 -12.14
N VAL A 134 -3.04 -14.21 -12.48
CA VAL A 134 -4.17 -14.33 -11.53
C VAL A 134 -3.85 -15.30 -10.40
N LEU A 135 -3.27 -16.45 -10.72
CA LEU A 135 -2.91 -17.47 -9.72
C LEU A 135 -1.86 -16.92 -8.72
N ILE A 136 -0.79 -16.30 -9.22
CA ILE A 136 0.26 -15.72 -8.37
C ILE A 136 -0.33 -14.56 -7.53
N SER A 137 -1.16 -13.71 -8.12
CA SER A 137 -1.83 -12.62 -7.42
C SER A 137 -2.75 -13.13 -6.31
N SER A 138 -3.46 -14.23 -6.53
CA SER A 138 -4.33 -14.85 -5.52
C SER A 138 -3.55 -15.31 -4.29
N VAL A 139 -2.36 -15.89 -4.49
CA VAL A 139 -1.46 -16.27 -3.40
C VAL A 139 -0.99 -15.03 -2.62
N ASN A 140 -0.61 -13.95 -3.32
CA ASN A 140 -0.20 -12.70 -2.70
C ASN A 140 -1.34 -12.04 -1.90
N ILE A 141 -2.56 -12.04 -2.43
CA ILE A 141 -3.75 -11.51 -1.75
C ILE A 141 -3.96 -12.26 -0.42
N ALA A 142 -4.05 -13.59 -0.49
CA ALA A 142 -4.29 -14.41 0.69
C ALA A 142 -3.15 -14.25 1.71
N GLY A 143 -1.90 -14.37 1.27
CA GLY A 143 -0.72 -14.24 2.11
C GLY A 143 -0.61 -12.85 2.75
N GLY A 144 -0.82 -11.79 1.97
CA GLY A 144 -0.75 -10.41 2.44
C GLY A 144 -1.72 -10.13 3.59
N PHE A 145 -3.00 -10.49 3.45
CA PHE A 145 -3.99 -10.27 4.51
C PHE A 145 -3.75 -11.12 5.75
N VAL A 146 -3.38 -12.39 5.58
CA VAL A 146 -3.08 -13.29 6.71
C VAL A 146 -1.87 -12.79 7.51
N VAL A 147 -0.79 -12.42 6.82
CA VAL A 147 0.42 -11.90 7.46
C VAL A 147 0.15 -10.56 8.14
N THR A 148 -0.56 -9.63 7.47
CA THR A 148 -0.93 -8.35 8.06
C THR A 148 -1.75 -8.54 9.34
N LYS A 149 -2.78 -9.39 9.30
CA LYS A 149 -3.59 -9.69 10.48
C LYS A 149 -2.71 -10.22 11.63
N ARG A 150 -1.85 -11.19 11.36
CA ARG A 150 -0.96 -11.76 12.38
C ARG A 150 0.02 -10.73 12.96
N MET A 151 0.56 -9.84 12.13
CA MET A 151 1.42 -8.76 12.60
C MET A 151 0.66 -7.77 13.48
N LEU A 152 -0.55 -7.38 13.08
CA LEU A 152 -1.38 -6.46 13.86
C LEU A 152 -1.81 -7.07 15.19
N ASP A 153 -2.04 -8.38 15.24
CA ASP A 153 -2.38 -9.09 16.48
C ASP A 153 -1.22 -9.10 17.50
N MET A 154 0.03 -9.02 17.04
CA MET A 154 1.19 -8.89 17.92
C MET A 154 1.27 -7.53 18.64
N PHE A 155 0.66 -6.49 18.09
CA PHE A 155 0.60 -5.16 18.71
C PHE A 155 -0.55 -5.00 19.70
N LYS A 156 -1.44 -6.01 19.85
CA LYS A 156 -2.57 -5.97 20.76
C LYS A 156 -2.09 -6.06 22.21
N ARG A 157 -2.48 -5.09 23.02
CA ARG A 157 -2.26 -5.09 24.47
C ARG A 157 -3.38 -5.85 25.15
N LYS A 158 -3.10 -6.45 26.29
CA LYS A 158 -4.12 -7.12 27.13
C LYS A 158 -5.19 -6.16 27.66
N THR A 159 -4.87 -4.86 27.68
CA THR A 159 -5.76 -3.77 28.15
C THR A 159 -6.60 -3.17 27.04
N ASP A 160 -6.37 -3.55 25.76
CA ASP A 160 -7.14 -3.00 24.66
C ASP A 160 -8.58 -3.55 24.70
N PRO A 161 -9.59 -2.72 24.38
CA PRO A 161 -10.98 -3.12 24.38
C PRO A 161 -11.23 -4.26 23.38
N GLU A 162 -12.29 -5.02 23.64
CA GLU A 162 -12.72 -6.08 22.70
C GLU A 162 -13.15 -5.47 21.37
N GLU A 163 -12.62 -6.03 20.29
CA GLU A 163 -12.91 -5.58 18.96
C GLU A 163 -13.97 -6.47 18.31
N HIS A 164 -15.00 -5.84 17.76
CA HIS A 164 -16.08 -6.52 17.06
C HIS A 164 -15.86 -6.53 15.54
N ASN A 165 -14.65 -6.91 15.10
CA ASN A 165 -14.27 -6.90 13.69
C ASN A 165 -15.12 -7.84 12.81
N TYR A 166 -15.82 -8.80 13.40
CA TYR A 166 -16.78 -9.66 12.70
C TYR A 166 -17.94 -8.88 12.07
N LEU A 167 -18.28 -7.69 12.61
CA LEU A 167 -19.32 -6.84 12.05
C LEU A 167 -18.99 -6.34 10.63
N TYR A 168 -17.71 -6.26 10.29
CA TYR A 168 -17.29 -5.93 8.91
C TYR A 168 -17.63 -7.04 7.89
N GLY A 169 -18.04 -8.22 8.37
CA GLY A 169 -18.67 -9.25 7.53
C GLY A 169 -19.98 -8.79 6.92
N ILE A 170 -20.74 -7.89 7.58
CA ILE A 170 -22.02 -7.39 7.07
C ILE A 170 -21.84 -6.65 5.74
N PRO A 171 -21.01 -5.59 5.64
CA PRO A 171 -20.80 -4.91 4.36
C PRO A 171 -20.16 -5.82 3.31
N ALA A 172 -19.33 -6.79 3.70
CA ALA A 172 -18.78 -7.78 2.78
C ALA A 172 -19.89 -8.64 2.15
N VAL A 173 -20.80 -9.19 2.95
CA VAL A 173 -21.92 -10.01 2.47
C VAL A 173 -22.88 -9.18 1.62
N LEU A 174 -23.18 -7.94 2.02
CA LEU A 174 -24.02 -7.03 1.23
C LEU A 174 -23.41 -6.70 -0.12
N SER A 175 -22.11 -6.45 -0.20
CA SER A 175 -21.44 -6.22 -1.49
C SER A 175 -21.46 -7.45 -2.38
N MET A 176 -21.25 -8.64 -1.83
CA MET A 176 -21.37 -9.90 -2.58
C MET A 176 -22.79 -10.14 -3.09
N ALA A 177 -23.80 -9.89 -2.26
CA ALA A 177 -25.21 -10.05 -2.63
C ALA A 177 -25.62 -9.08 -3.74
N THR A 178 -25.18 -7.81 -3.66
CA THR A 178 -25.50 -6.81 -4.70
C THR A 178 -24.82 -7.12 -6.04
N ILE A 179 -23.57 -7.59 -6.02
CA ILE A 179 -22.88 -8.02 -7.24
C ILE A 179 -23.54 -9.28 -7.83
N GLY A 180 -23.90 -10.25 -6.98
CA GLY A 180 -24.65 -11.43 -7.41
C GLY A 180 -26.00 -11.08 -8.02
N ALA A 181 -26.75 -10.16 -7.40
CA ALA A 181 -28.00 -9.67 -7.97
C ALA A 181 -27.81 -8.97 -9.33
N ALA A 182 -26.73 -8.18 -9.46
CA ALA A 182 -26.38 -7.52 -10.73
C ALA A 182 -26.05 -8.52 -11.84
N TYR A 183 -25.42 -9.62 -11.51
CA TYR A 183 -25.14 -10.72 -12.44
C TYR A 183 -26.43 -11.31 -13.01
N TYR A 184 -27.45 -11.56 -12.16
CA TYR A 184 -28.74 -12.07 -12.61
C TYR A 184 -29.60 -11.04 -13.37
N THR A 185 -29.48 -9.74 -13.03
CA THR A 185 -30.26 -8.67 -13.69
C THR A 185 -29.57 -8.05 -14.90
N GLY A 186 -28.31 -8.37 -15.15
CA GLY A 186 -27.50 -7.82 -16.25
C GLY A 186 -27.23 -6.32 -16.15
N THR A 187 -27.24 -5.76 -14.94
CA THR A 187 -27.11 -4.30 -14.70
C THR A 187 -25.66 -3.85 -14.69
N LEU A 188 -25.14 -3.41 -15.84
CA LEU A 188 -23.75 -2.97 -16.04
C LEU A 188 -23.32 -1.81 -15.12
N SER A 189 -24.23 -0.89 -14.79
CA SER A 189 -23.94 0.25 -13.92
C SER A 189 -23.51 -0.16 -12.49
N VAL A 190 -24.01 -1.30 -12.00
CA VAL A 190 -23.63 -1.83 -10.67
C VAL A 190 -22.17 -2.26 -10.66
N TYR A 191 -21.64 -2.82 -11.74
CA TYR A 191 -20.22 -3.20 -11.82
C TYR A 191 -19.30 -1.98 -11.75
N GLN A 192 -19.67 -0.88 -12.42
CA GLN A 192 -18.89 0.36 -12.34
C GLN A 192 -18.87 0.93 -10.90
N MET A 193 -20.02 0.90 -10.23
CA MET A 193 -20.10 1.31 -8.82
C MET A 193 -19.37 0.31 -7.90
N GLY A 194 -19.35 -0.98 -8.24
CA GLY A 194 -18.56 -2.00 -7.54
C GLY A 194 -17.06 -1.72 -7.58
N TYR A 195 -16.52 -1.34 -8.73
CA TYR A 195 -15.10 -0.93 -8.83
C TYR A 195 -14.80 0.35 -8.06
N LEU A 196 -15.72 1.33 -8.07
CA LEU A 196 -15.58 2.55 -7.28
C LEU A 196 -15.58 2.23 -5.79
N ALA A 197 -16.53 1.42 -5.32
CA ALA A 197 -16.61 1.00 -3.92
C ALA A 197 -15.36 0.23 -3.48
N ALA A 198 -14.87 -0.70 -4.32
CA ALA A 198 -13.64 -1.43 -4.09
C ALA A 198 -12.44 -0.48 -3.93
N SER A 199 -12.31 0.49 -4.83
CA SER A 199 -11.23 1.49 -4.79
C SER A 199 -11.28 2.35 -3.53
N LEU A 200 -12.46 2.84 -3.15
CA LEU A 200 -12.65 3.63 -1.93
C LEU A 200 -12.33 2.81 -0.67
N CYS A 201 -12.73 1.54 -0.62
CA CYS A 201 -12.39 0.65 0.48
C CYS A 201 -10.88 0.37 0.55
N CYS A 202 -10.19 0.21 -0.58
CA CYS A 202 -8.74 0.04 -0.62
C CYS A 202 -8.01 1.30 -0.15
N ILE A 203 -8.43 2.50 -0.59
CA ILE A 203 -7.87 3.77 -0.13
C ILE A 203 -8.10 3.94 1.37
N GLY A 204 -9.32 3.68 1.85
CA GLY A 204 -9.66 3.68 3.28
C GLY A 204 -8.84 2.66 4.07
N GLY A 205 -8.56 1.50 3.49
CA GLY A 205 -7.69 0.47 4.05
C GLY A 205 -6.27 0.97 4.28
N ILE A 206 -5.65 1.59 3.26
CA ILE A 206 -4.30 2.16 3.35
C ILE A 206 -4.27 3.30 4.38
N THR A 207 -5.25 4.20 4.32
CA THR A 207 -5.35 5.32 5.28
C THR A 207 -5.52 4.82 6.71
N GLY A 208 -6.36 3.78 6.92
CA GLY A 208 -6.55 3.16 8.22
C GLY A 208 -5.26 2.52 8.77
N LEU A 209 -4.41 1.97 7.91
CA LEU A 209 -3.12 1.40 8.29
C LEU A 209 -2.03 2.44 8.59
N ALA A 210 -2.24 3.70 8.28
CA ALA A 210 -1.30 4.77 8.62
C ALA A 210 -1.23 5.03 10.13
N SER A 211 -2.24 4.64 10.93
CA SER A 211 -2.30 4.81 12.37
C SER A 211 -2.50 3.48 13.09
N GLN A 212 -1.81 3.29 14.22
CA GLN A 212 -1.91 2.07 15.02
C GLN A 212 -3.34 1.83 15.57
N ALA A 213 -4.06 2.90 15.91
CA ALA A 213 -5.42 2.83 16.46
C ALA A 213 -6.44 2.31 15.43
N THR A 214 -6.24 2.60 14.15
CA THR A 214 -7.17 2.28 13.05
C THR A 214 -6.68 1.15 12.15
N SER A 215 -5.49 0.61 12.40
CA SER A 215 -4.80 -0.33 11.51
C SER A 215 -5.60 -1.63 11.25
N ARG A 216 -6.34 -2.12 12.23
CA ARG A 216 -7.17 -3.32 12.09
C ARG A 216 -8.41 -3.09 11.26
N ILE A 217 -9.04 -1.92 11.44
CA ILE A 217 -10.14 -1.47 10.58
C ILE A 217 -9.63 -1.32 9.15
N GLY A 218 -8.45 -0.73 8.97
CA GLY A 218 -7.79 -0.60 7.68
C GLY A 218 -7.58 -1.95 6.98
N ASN A 219 -7.12 -2.97 7.71
CA ASN A 219 -6.97 -4.32 7.14
C ASN A 219 -8.32 -4.93 6.70
N SER A 220 -9.37 -4.75 7.49
CA SER A 220 -10.72 -5.23 7.16
C SER A 220 -11.29 -4.51 5.93
N LEU A 221 -11.11 -3.19 5.82
CA LEU A 221 -11.51 -2.41 4.65
C LEU A 221 -10.74 -2.84 3.40
N GLY A 222 -9.44 -3.07 3.51
CA GLY A 222 -8.64 -3.59 2.42
C GLY A 222 -9.13 -4.95 1.92
N LEU A 223 -9.46 -5.86 2.83
CA LEU A 223 -10.00 -7.17 2.50
C LEU A 223 -11.36 -7.04 1.76
N ILE A 224 -12.26 -6.20 2.24
CA ILE A 224 -13.55 -5.94 1.60
C ILE A 224 -13.33 -5.32 0.21
N GLY A 225 -12.44 -4.33 0.10
CA GLY A 225 -12.15 -3.66 -1.17
C GLY A 225 -11.63 -4.62 -2.23
N VAL A 226 -10.60 -5.41 -1.90
CA VAL A 226 -10.01 -6.36 -2.85
C VAL A 226 -11.02 -7.45 -3.23
N SER A 227 -11.74 -8.03 -2.27
CA SER A 227 -12.74 -9.06 -2.56
C SER A 227 -13.89 -8.52 -3.43
N THR A 228 -14.39 -7.31 -3.14
CA THR A 228 -15.41 -6.65 -3.96
C THR A 228 -14.92 -6.41 -5.38
N GLY A 229 -13.68 -5.92 -5.56
CA GLY A 229 -13.09 -5.67 -6.88
C GLY A 229 -12.93 -6.94 -7.72
N VAL A 230 -12.40 -8.00 -7.12
CA VAL A 230 -12.22 -9.30 -7.80
C VAL A 230 -13.56 -9.92 -8.17
N LEU A 231 -14.55 -9.90 -7.25
CA LEU A 231 -15.88 -10.43 -7.52
C LEU A 231 -16.61 -9.62 -8.59
N THR A 232 -16.48 -8.29 -8.59
CA THR A 232 -17.02 -7.44 -9.64
C THR A 232 -16.41 -7.78 -11.00
N ALA A 233 -15.10 -7.99 -11.06
CA ALA A 233 -14.43 -8.41 -12.29
C ALA A 233 -14.91 -9.77 -12.78
N LEU A 234 -15.03 -10.75 -11.88
CA LEU A 234 -15.55 -12.08 -12.23
C LEU A 234 -16.98 -12.03 -12.73
N ALA A 235 -17.83 -11.21 -12.11
CA ALA A 235 -19.24 -11.08 -12.50
C ALA A 235 -19.44 -10.27 -13.81
N SER A 236 -18.47 -9.45 -14.19
CA SER A 236 -18.51 -8.66 -15.43
C SER A 236 -18.00 -9.40 -16.66
N LEU A 237 -17.38 -10.58 -16.49
CA LEU A 237 -16.89 -11.46 -17.56
C LEU A 237 -18.00 -12.33 -18.11
#